data_0aac782e5cce29ccf9a0ede8ba12f389
#
_entry.id   0aac782e5cce29ccf9a0ede8ba12f389
#
_cell.length_a   1.000
_cell.length_b   1.000
_cell.length_c   1.000
_cell.angle_alpha   90.00
_cell.angle_beta   90.00
_cell.angle_gamma   90.00
#
_symmetry.space_group_name_H-M   'P 1'
#
loop_
_entity.id
_entity.type
_entity.pdbx_description
1 polymer ?
#
loop_
_entity_poly.entity_id
_entity_poly.type
_entity_poly.pdbx_seq_one_letter_code
_entity_poly.pdbx_strand_id
1 'polypeptide(L)'
;PPIQVYCNVTTKTTEVTHDMEETIEMDKCDNGPGCSTYEVDYEGSMEQINQLVEQSESCTQKIRFDCRFAPLNQYGQAFGWFLDKDGQTKQVVNDHGCKCGHEGSCIDSEETCNCDANQASWQTDEIKLTDKDLLPIKGFHYGPIEAGLVGKNARFSIGRLTCSGAKNGPLAIGCTAPHQEGPGHFSPF
;
A
#
# COMPACT_ATOMS: atom_id res chain seq x y z
N PRO A 1 -14.36 19.07 -9.55
CA PRO A 1 -13.27 19.13 -10.51
C PRO A 1 -12.87 17.72 -10.94
N PRO A 2 -12.36 17.55 -12.17
CA PRO A 2 -11.89 16.23 -12.60
C PRO A 2 -10.66 15.78 -11.79
N ILE A 3 -10.55 14.47 -11.55
CA ILE A 3 -9.35 13.87 -10.94
C ILE A 3 -8.21 13.81 -11.99
N GLN A 4 -6.99 14.09 -11.56
CA GLN A 4 -5.81 13.84 -12.37
C GLN A 4 -5.33 12.41 -12.16
N VAL A 5 -5.05 11.69 -13.24
CA VAL A 5 -4.52 10.33 -13.20
C VAL A 5 -3.36 10.17 -14.15
N TYR A 6 -2.43 9.30 -13.80
CA TYR A 6 -1.36 8.90 -14.69
C TYR A 6 -1.79 7.68 -15.49
N CYS A 7 -1.65 7.75 -16.83
CA CYS A 7 -1.95 6.65 -17.74
C CYS A 7 -0.67 5.94 -18.17
N ASN A 8 -0.50 4.71 -17.73
CA ASN A 8 0.58 3.85 -18.20
C ASN A 8 0.11 3.08 -19.45
N VAL A 9 0.51 3.57 -20.62
CA VAL A 9 0.09 2.99 -21.90
C VAL A 9 0.68 1.60 -22.16
N THR A 10 1.83 1.29 -21.57
CA THR A 10 2.50 -0.01 -21.71
C THR A 10 1.75 -1.10 -20.95
N THR A 11 1.37 -0.83 -19.70
CA THR A 11 0.63 -1.76 -18.85
C THR A 11 -0.89 -1.63 -19.02
N LYS A 12 -1.36 -0.59 -19.72
CA LYS A 12 -2.79 -0.23 -19.87
C LYS A 12 -3.46 -0.03 -18.51
N THR A 13 -2.79 0.68 -17.62
CA THR A 13 -3.28 0.98 -16.28
C THR A 13 -3.48 2.45 -16.08
N THR A 14 -4.46 2.77 -15.22
CA THR A 14 -4.70 4.10 -14.65
C THR A 14 -4.15 4.12 -13.24
N GLU A 15 -3.32 5.10 -12.93
CA GLU A 15 -2.65 5.21 -11.63
C GLU A 15 -3.04 6.53 -10.95
N VAL A 16 -3.39 6.46 -9.67
CA VAL A 16 -3.68 7.62 -8.82
C VAL A 16 -2.50 7.81 -7.87
N THR A 17 -1.98 9.03 -7.82
CA THR A 17 -0.86 9.43 -6.99
C THR A 17 -1.32 9.89 -5.60
N HIS A 18 -0.40 9.88 -4.65
CA HIS A 18 -0.60 10.33 -3.28
C HIS A 18 0.74 10.69 -2.62
N ASP A 19 0.69 11.22 -1.41
CA ASP A 19 1.86 11.72 -0.66
C ASP A 19 2.78 10.67 -0.04
N MET A 20 2.41 9.36 -0.04
CA MET A 20 3.17 8.28 0.62
C MET A 20 3.86 7.31 -0.35
N GLU A 21 4.16 7.74 -1.58
CA GLU A 21 4.88 6.92 -2.56
C GLU A 21 6.37 6.78 -2.23
N GLU A 22 6.96 7.81 -1.63
CA GLU A 22 8.34 7.78 -1.17
C GLU A 22 8.48 7.04 0.17
N THR A 23 9.67 6.54 0.45
CA THR A 23 9.93 5.84 1.71
C THR A 23 9.89 6.80 2.90
N ILE A 24 9.03 6.52 3.86
CA ILE A 24 8.83 7.29 5.09
C ILE A 24 9.47 6.53 6.25
N GLU A 25 10.41 7.16 6.95
CA GLU A 25 10.90 6.64 8.24
C GLU A 25 9.82 6.82 9.30
N MET A 26 9.57 5.76 10.06
CA MET A 26 8.52 5.79 11.06
C MET A 26 8.98 6.46 12.35
N ASP A 27 8.09 7.26 12.90
CA ASP A 27 8.32 7.94 14.17
C ASP A 27 8.44 6.95 15.33
N LYS A 28 9.25 7.35 16.31
CA LYS A 28 9.33 6.61 17.57
C LYS A 28 8.05 6.80 18.36
N CYS A 29 7.51 5.70 18.86
CA CYS A 29 6.36 5.73 19.75
C CYS A 29 6.38 4.55 20.73
N ASP A 30 5.99 4.80 21.97
CA ASP A 30 6.04 3.83 23.07
C ASP A 30 4.63 3.44 23.58
N ASN A 31 3.57 3.93 22.96
CA ASN A 31 2.19 3.83 23.45
C ASN A 31 1.47 2.52 23.07
N GLY A 32 2.21 1.49 22.65
CA GLY A 32 1.66 0.18 22.29
C GLY A 32 1.43 -0.02 20.79
N PRO A 33 0.84 -1.15 20.41
CA PRO A 33 0.65 -1.52 19.01
C PRO A 33 -0.13 -0.46 18.21
N GLY A 34 0.37 -0.11 17.02
CA GLY A 34 -0.26 0.87 16.13
C GLY A 34 -0.13 2.34 16.55
N CYS A 35 0.80 2.68 17.46
CA CYS A 35 0.91 4.04 17.98
C CYS A 35 1.42 5.09 16.98
N SER A 36 2.17 4.70 15.94
CA SER A 36 2.49 5.57 14.81
C SER A 36 1.40 5.44 13.74
N THR A 37 0.80 6.56 13.35
CA THR A 37 -0.34 6.59 12.43
C THR A 37 -0.05 7.55 11.28
N TYR A 38 -0.31 7.10 10.06
CA TYR A 38 -0.08 7.83 8.83
C TYR A 38 -1.34 7.74 7.97
N GLU A 39 -1.85 8.89 7.52
CA GLU A 39 -3.02 8.99 6.65
C GLU A 39 -2.57 9.36 5.24
N VAL A 40 -3.13 8.70 4.22
CA VAL A 40 -2.79 8.92 2.81
C VAL A 40 -3.61 10.07 2.26
N ASP A 41 -2.92 11.06 1.68
CA ASP A 41 -3.55 12.18 0.95
C ASP A 41 -3.40 11.95 -0.56
N TYR A 42 -4.51 11.58 -1.20
CA TYR A 42 -4.58 11.30 -2.64
C TYR A 42 -4.78 12.57 -3.45
N GLU A 43 -4.20 12.60 -4.64
CA GLU A 43 -4.50 13.63 -5.64
C GLU A 43 -5.89 13.40 -6.24
N GLY A 44 -6.93 13.92 -5.57
CA GLY A 44 -8.32 13.82 -6.01
C GLY A 44 -9.31 13.56 -4.89
N SER A 45 -10.60 13.66 -5.18
CA SER A 45 -11.61 13.36 -4.17
C SER A 45 -11.77 11.84 -3.99
N MET A 46 -11.98 11.41 -2.76
CA MET A 46 -12.22 10.00 -2.45
C MET A 46 -13.45 9.44 -3.19
N GLU A 47 -14.44 10.28 -3.49
CA GLU A 47 -15.61 9.86 -4.29
C GLU A 47 -15.19 9.45 -5.71
N GLN A 48 -14.36 10.25 -6.37
CA GLN A 48 -13.88 9.95 -7.73
C GLN A 48 -12.97 8.73 -7.75
N ILE A 49 -12.10 8.58 -6.73
CA ILE A 49 -11.20 7.43 -6.60
C ILE A 49 -12.00 6.15 -6.37
N ASN A 50 -13.01 6.19 -5.51
CA ASN A 50 -13.91 5.05 -5.30
C ASN A 50 -14.67 4.67 -6.57
N GLN A 51 -15.16 5.66 -7.35
CA GLN A 51 -15.77 5.41 -8.65
C GLN A 51 -14.80 4.75 -9.64
N LEU A 52 -13.54 5.19 -9.68
CA LEU A 52 -12.51 4.55 -10.49
C LEU A 52 -12.34 3.08 -10.11
N VAL A 53 -12.22 2.79 -8.81
CA VAL A 53 -12.09 1.42 -8.31
C VAL A 53 -13.31 0.57 -8.67
N GLU A 54 -14.52 1.09 -8.49
CA GLU A 54 -15.75 0.37 -8.78
C GLU A 54 -15.90 0.03 -10.28
N GLN A 55 -15.56 0.98 -11.15
CA GLN A 55 -15.73 0.83 -12.60
C GLN A 55 -14.62 0.02 -13.26
N SER A 56 -13.46 -0.13 -12.64
CA SER A 56 -12.35 -0.93 -13.13
C SER A 56 -12.60 -2.44 -12.95
N GLU A 57 -12.07 -3.27 -13.85
CA GLU A 57 -12.10 -4.73 -13.69
C GLU A 57 -11.23 -5.17 -12.51
N SER A 58 -10.03 -4.62 -12.42
CA SER A 58 -9.10 -4.90 -11.34
C SER A 58 -8.37 -3.64 -10.88
N CYS A 59 -8.10 -3.59 -9.57
CA CYS A 59 -7.23 -2.59 -8.96
C CYS A 59 -6.25 -3.26 -8.03
N THR A 60 -5.08 -2.66 -7.88
CA THR A 60 -4.06 -3.12 -6.95
C THR A 60 -3.39 -1.95 -6.26
N GLN A 61 -2.99 -2.17 -5.03
CA GLN A 61 -2.11 -1.26 -4.31
C GLN A 61 -1.14 -2.06 -3.46
N LYS A 62 0.08 -1.55 -3.29
CA LYS A 62 1.15 -2.24 -2.57
C LYS A 62 1.58 -1.44 -1.36
N ILE A 63 1.93 -2.14 -0.30
CA ILE A 63 2.67 -1.60 0.82
C ILE A 63 4.05 -2.25 0.80
N ARG A 64 5.11 -1.45 0.85
CA ARG A 64 6.45 -1.89 1.15
C ARG A 64 6.75 -1.54 2.61
N PHE A 65 7.25 -2.50 3.35
CA PHE A 65 7.66 -2.32 4.73
C PHE A 65 9.09 -2.81 4.89
N ASP A 66 9.98 -1.92 5.30
CA ASP A 66 11.36 -2.24 5.63
C ASP A 66 11.52 -2.17 7.16
N CYS A 67 12.16 -3.17 7.74
CA CYS A 67 12.23 -3.38 9.17
C CYS A 67 13.62 -3.76 9.65
N ARG A 68 13.91 -3.38 10.87
CA ARG A 68 15.05 -3.83 11.63
C ARG A 68 14.63 -3.96 13.08
N PHE A 69 14.62 -5.19 13.64
CA PHE A 69 14.02 -5.50 14.94
C PHE A 69 12.58 -4.97 15.09
N ALA A 70 11.83 -4.95 14.00
CA ALA A 70 10.49 -4.36 13.94
C ALA A 70 9.52 -5.30 13.20
N PRO A 71 9.04 -6.37 13.87
CA PRO A 71 8.16 -7.36 13.27
C PRO A 71 6.77 -6.76 12.98
N LEU A 72 6.10 -7.28 11.94
CA LEU A 72 4.70 -6.98 11.65
C LEU A 72 3.75 -7.79 12.53
N ASN A 73 4.19 -9.00 12.90
CA ASN A 73 3.51 -9.86 13.87
C ASN A 73 4.57 -10.57 14.74
N GLN A 74 4.29 -10.75 16.01
CA GLN A 74 5.12 -11.54 16.88
C GLN A 74 4.27 -12.24 17.93
N TYR A 75 4.43 -13.57 18.05
CA TYR A 75 3.66 -14.40 18.98
C TYR A 75 2.13 -14.23 18.86
N GLY A 76 1.64 -14.02 17.64
CA GLY A 76 0.23 -13.82 17.35
C GLY A 76 -0.29 -12.41 17.62
N GLN A 77 0.58 -11.48 18.03
CA GLN A 77 0.24 -10.08 18.20
C GLN A 77 0.65 -9.29 16.96
N ALA A 78 -0.32 -8.61 16.34
CA ALA A 78 -0.04 -7.69 15.24
C ALA A 78 0.57 -6.37 15.75
N PHE A 79 1.46 -5.80 14.95
CA PHE A 79 2.08 -4.50 15.15
C PHE A 79 1.88 -3.58 13.94
N GLY A 80 1.43 -4.11 12.79
CA GLY A 80 1.16 -3.37 11.57
C GLY A 80 -0.27 -3.54 11.08
N TRP A 81 -0.92 -2.42 10.74
CA TRP A 81 -2.26 -2.36 10.16
C TRP A 81 -2.29 -1.35 9.02
N PHE A 82 -3.15 -1.59 8.04
CA PHE A 82 -3.55 -0.55 7.09
C PHE A 82 -5.01 -0.16 7.31
N LEU A 83 -5.39 1.00 6.83
CA LEU A 83 -6.78 1.45 6.76
C LEU A 83 -7.33 1.18 5.37
N ASP A 84 -8.45 0.45 5.30
CA ASP A 84 -9.15 0.21 4.06
C ASP A 84 -9.91 1.47 3.56
N LYS A 85 -10.61 1.35 2.43
CA LYS A 85 -11.41 2.43 1.82
C LYS A 85 -12.44 3.06 2.76
N ASP A 86 -12.91 2.32 3.75
CA ASP A 86 -13.89 2.76 4.74
C ASP A 86 -13.24 3.27 6.04
N GLY A 87 -11.90 3.26 6.10
CA GLY A 87 -11.12 3.64 7.27
C GLY A 87 -11.10 2.57 8.36
N GLN A 88 -11.44 1.32 8.03
CA GLN A 88 -11.37 0.21 8.96
C GLN A 88 -9.95 -0.36 9.01
N THR A 89 -9.46 -0.65 10.19
CA THR A 89 -8.15 -1.27 10.38
C THR A 89 -8.15 -2.73 9.96
N LYS A 90 -7.16 -3.11 9.15
CA LYS A 90 -6.89 -4.48 8.72
C LYS A 90 -5.47 -4.87 9.13
N GLN A 91 -5.31 -6.05 9.69
CA GLN A 91 -3.98 -6.55 10.04
C GLN A 91 -3.22 -6.95 8.78
N VAL A 92 -1.96 -6.51 8.69
CA VAL A 92 -1.12 -6.83 7.53
C VAL A 92 -0.92 -8.33 7.38
N VAL A 93 -0.55 -9.01 8.47
CA VAL A 93 -0.14 -10.43 8.42
C VAL A 93 -1.33 -11.37 8.41
N ASN A 94 -2.26 -11.22 9.35
CA ASN A 94 -3.33 -12.19 9.53
C ASN A 94 -4.41 -12.14 8.46
N ASP A 95 -4.64 -10.95 7.90
CA ASP A 95 -5.71 -10.76 6.92
C ASP A 95 -5.22 -10.90 5.46
N HIS A 96 -3.92 -10.59 5.20
CA HIS A 96 -3.42 -10.52 3.81
C HIS A 96 -2.08 -11.21 3.59
N GLY A 97 -1.15 -11.16 4.56
CA GLY A 97 0.18 -11.75 4.48
C GLY A 97 1.15 -11.00 3.57
N CYS A 98 2.42 -11.37 3.69
CA CYS A 98 3.49 -10.83 2.87
C CYS A 98 3.71 -11.69 1.62
N LYS A 99 4.27 -11.09 0.58
CA LYS A 99 4.60 -11.76 -0.68
C LYS A 99 5.43 -13.01 -0.45
N CYS A 100 6.46 -12.95 0.41
CA CYS A 100 7.32 -14.10 0.69
C CYS A 100 6.54 -15.27 1.32
N GLY A 101 5.54 -15.00 2.17
CA GLY A 101 4.68 -16.02 2.76
C GLY A 101 3.84 -16.74 1.71
N HIS A 102 3.25 -15.98 0.77
CA HIS A 102 2.50 -16.58 -0.34
C HIS A 102 3.37 -17.41 -1.28
N GLU A 103 4.63 -17.04 -1.44
CA GLU A 103 5.59 -17.71 -2.33
C GLU A 103 6.40 -18.83 -1.62
N GLY A 104 6.28 -18.95 -0.31
CA GLY A 104 7.09 -19.88 0.50
C GLY A 104 8.59 -19.53 0.47
N SER A 105 8.93 -18.23 0.38
CA SER A 105 10.29 -17.73 0.17
C SER A 105 10.78 -16.78 1.28
N CYS A 106 10.09 -16.74 2.43
CA CYS A 106 10.53 -15.94 3.56
C CYS A 106 11.89 -16.44 4.10
N ILE A 107 12.65 -15.52 4.68
CA ILE A 107 13.99 -15.82 5.26
C ILE A 107 13.91 -16.80 6.43
N ASP A 108 12.81 -16.79 7.17
CA ASP A 108 12.43 -17.80 8.13
C ASP A 108 11.21 -18.57 7.58
N SER A 109 11.36 -19.88 7.38
CA SER A 109 10.31 -20.70 6.78
C SER A 109 9.11 -20.95 7.68
N GLU A 110 9.21 -20.63 8.96
CA GLU A 110 8.10 -20.73 9.92
C GLU A 110 7.27 -19.44 9.97
N GLU A 111 7.79 -18.34 9.38
CA GLU A 111 7.13 -17.05 9.35
C GLU A 111 6.47 -16.76 7.99
N THR A 112 5.51 -15.85 8.01
CA THR A 112 4.77 -15.43 6.80
C THR A 112 5.22 -14.08 6.25
N CYS A 113 6.12 -13.41 6.97
CA CYS A 113 6.78 -12.16 6.56
C CYS A 113 8.26 -12.21 6.96
N ASN A 114 9.14 -11.59 6.17
CA ASN A 114 10.56 -11.49 6.47
C ASN A 114 10.83 -10.69 7.76
N CYS A 115 10.01 -9.67 8.01
CA CYS A 115 10.13 -8.83 9.20
C CYS A 115 9.86 -9.58 10.50
N ASP A 116 9.05 -10.63 10.44
CA ASP A 116 8.66 -11.43 11.62
C ASP A 116 9.81 -12.30 12.12
N ALA A 117 10.83 -12.58 11.29
CA ALA A 117 12.10 -13.15 11.71
C ALA A 117 12.93 -12.26 12.65
N ASN A 118 12.50 -11.02 12.87
CA ASN A 118 13.02 -10.06 13.87
C ASN A 118 14.54 -9.88 13.86
N GLN A 119 15.11 -9.65 12.67
CA GLN A 119 16.56 -9.62 12.44
C GLN A 119 17.20 -8.25 12.74
N ALA A 120 18.52 -8.29 13.07
CA ALA A 120 19.35 -7.11 13.27
C ALA A 120 19.69 -6.38 11.95
N SER A 121 19.63 -7.06 10.82
CA SER A 121 19.79 -6.49 9.49
C SER A 121 18.46 -6.00 8.95
N TRP A 122 18.48 -5.02 8.06
CA TRP A 122 17.29 -4.58 7.35
C TRP A 122 16.70 -5.71 6.53
N GLN A 123 15.41 -5.94 6.72
CA GLN A 123 14.58 -6.85 5.92
C GLN A 123 13.50 -6.05 5.21
N THR A 124 12.92 -6.62 4.18
CA THR A 124 11.85 -6.00 3.39
C THR A 124 10.71 -6.97 3.19
N ASP A 125 9.51 -6.47 3.38
CA ASP A 125 8.27 -7.14 2.99
C ASP A 125 7.48 -6.32 1.98
N GLU A 126 6.80 -7.00 1.07
CA GLU A 126 5.82 -6.42 0.15
C GLU A 126 4.45 -7.07 0.43
N ILE A 127 3.45 -6.23 0.63
CA ILE A 127 2.06 -6.63 0.76
C ILE A 127 1.32 -6.10 -0.47
N LYS A 128 0.70 -6.97 -1.24
CA LYS A 128 -0.07 -6.59 -2.43
C LYS A 128 -1.55 -6.82 -2.19
N LEU A 129 -2.31 -5.73 -2.16
CA LEU A 129 -3.76 -5.76 -2.07
C LEU A 129 -4.37 -5.76 -3.48
N THR A 130 -5.29 -6.69 -3.73
CA THR A 130 -6.02 -6.84 -4.99
C THR A 130 -7.53 -6.89 -4.79
N ASP A 131 -7.97 -7.00 -3.54
CA ASP A 131 -9.38 -6.92 -3.20
C ASP A 131 -9.84 -5.47 -3.27
N LYS A 132 -10.72 -5.17 -4.20
CA LYS A 132 -11.27 -3.83 -4.44
C LYS A 132 -12.11 -3.31 -3.26
N ASP A 133 -12.62 -4.19 -2.41
CA ASP A 133 -13.37 -3.79 -1.22
C ASP A 133 -12.48 -3.18 -0.13
N LEU A 134 -11.17 -3.36 -0.27
CA LEU A 134 -10.17 -2.77 0.63
C LEU A 134 -9.54 -1.49 0.06
N LEU A 135 -9.70 -1.22 -1.22
CA LEU A 135 -9.00 -0.16 -1.95
C LEU A 135 -9.86 1.09 -2.15
N PRO A 136 -9.25 2.27 -2.09
CA PRO A 136 -7.83 2.55 -1.87
C PRO A 136 -7.43 2.45 -0.39
N ILE A 137 -6.12 2.24 -0.14
CA ILE A 137 -5.54 2.29 1.22
C ILE A 137 -5.61 3.73 1.73
N LYS A 138 -6.21 3.95 2.90
CA LYS A 138 -6.33 5.28 3.51
C LYS A 138 -5.26 5.62 4.53
N GLY A 139 -4.48 4.64 4.97
CA GLY A 139 -3.45 4.89 5.96
C GLY A 139 -2.69 3.64 6.35
N PHE A 140 -1.64 3.86 7.15
CA PHE A 140 -0.83 2.80 7.73
C PHE A 140 -0.55 3.10 9.20
N HIS A 141 -0.73 2.10 10.06
CA HIS A 141 -0.46 2.17 11.48
C HIS A 141 0.58 1.13 11.85
N TYR A 142 1.53 1.50 12.67
CA TYR A 142 2.56 0.59 13.14
C TYR A 142 3.04 0.97 14.56
N GLY A 143 3.64 0.04 15.26
CA GLY A 143 4.33 0.28 16.52
C GLY A 143 4.05 -0.78 17.58
N PRO A 144 4.75 -0.69 18.74
CA PRO A 144 5.65 0.42 19.11
C PRO A 144 7.02 0.36 18.42
N ILE A 145 7.65 1.52 18.25
CA ILE A 145 9.08 1.67 17.94
C ILE A 145 9.71 2.45 19.08
N GLU A 146 10.10 1.75 20.12
CA GLU A 146 10.53 2.35 21.38
C GLU A 146 11.82 3.16 21.21
N ALA A 147 11.83 4.39 21.70
CA ALA A 147 12.97 5.31 21.62
C ALA A 147 14.22 4.77 22.33
N GLY A 148 14.05 3.95 23.37
CA GLY A 148 15.12 3.36 24.15
C GLY A 148 15.79 2.11 23.54
N LEU A 149 15.16 1.49 22.52
CA LEU A 149 15.69 0.30 21.87
C LEU A 149 16.62 0.66 20.72
N VAL A 150 17.92 0.53 20.97
CA VAL A 150 18.95 0.78 19.95
C VAL A 150 18.81 -0.23 18.81
N GLY A 151 18.65 0.32 17.60
CA GLY A 151 18.60 -0.50 16.38
C GLY A 151 17.22 -0.92 15.93
N LYS A 152 16.16 -0.73 16.72
CA LYS A 152 14.78 -0.94 16.29
C LYS A 152 14.31 0.21 15.40
N ASN A 153 14.07 -0.07 14.13
CA ASN A 153 13.63 0.91 13.16
C ASN A 153 12.71 0.26 12.12
N ALA A 154 11.78 1.04 11.61
CA ALA A 154 10.94 0.68 10.50
C ALA A 154 10.73 1.87 9.56
N ARG A 155 10.46 1.57 8.30
CA ARG A 155 10.07 2.53 7.27
C ARG A 155 9.13 1.86 6.30
N PHE A 156 8.29 2.64 5.66
CA PHE A 156 7.31 2.12 4.72
C PHE A 156 7.13 3.06 3.52
N SER A 157 6.51 2.55 2.48
CA SER A 157 5.90 3.33 1.41
C SER A 157 4.63 2.64 0.93
N ILE A 158 3.73 3.41 0.37
CA ILE A 158 2.51 2.92 -0.26
C ILE A 158 2.62 3.22 -1.75
N GLY A 159 2.47 2.21 -2.59
CA GLY A 159 2.49 2.39 -4.03
C GLY A 159 1.19 3.04 -4.53
N ARG A 160 1.23 3.58 -5.74
CA ARG A 160 0.05 4.15 -6.39
C ARG A 160 -1.10 3.16 -6.44
N LEU A 161 -2.32 3.66 -6.32
CA LEU A 161 -3.49 2.89 -6.68
C LEU A 161 -3.46 2.68 -8.18
N THR A 162 -3.38 1.42 -8.61
CA THR A 162 -3.24 1.04 -10.03
C THR A 162 -4.46 0.24 -10.44
N CYS A 163 -5.24 0.75 -11.38
CA CYS A 163 -6.46 0.11 -11.87
C CYS A 163 -6.36 -0.21 -13.36
N SER A 164 -6.99 -1.29 -13.81
CA SER A 164 -7.04 -1.72 -15.20
C SER A 164 -8.40 -2.31 -15.58
N GLY A 165 -8.68 -2.29 -16.89
CA GLY A 165 -9.93 -2.79 -17.45
C GLY A 165 -11.15 -1.95 -17.10
N ALA A 166 -12.28 -2.22 -17.77
CA ALA A 166 -13.56 -1.58 -17.50
C ALA A 166 -14.68 -2.61 -17.45
N LYS A 167 -15.50 -2.57 -16.40
CA LYS A 167 -16.61 -3.51 -16.21
C LYS A 167 -17.72 -3.40 -17.29
N ASN A 168 -17.93 -2.21 -17.87
CA ASN A 168 -19.11 -1.92 -18.69
C ASN A 168 -18.80 -1.27 -20.04
N GLY A 169 -17.79 -1.76 -20.78
CA GLY A 169 -17.47 -1.27 -22.14
C GLY A 169 -16.28 -0.31 -22.20
N PRO A 170 -16.03 0.34 -23.35
CA PRO A 170 -14.85 1.17 -23.50
C PRO A 170 -14.87 2.29 -22.46
N LEU A 171 -13.84 2.33 -21.66
CA LEU A 171 -13.68 3.24 -20.54
C LEU A 171 -13.92 4.70 -20.96
N ALA A 172 -14.92 5.30 -20.34
CA ALA A 172 -14.94 6.75 -20.12
C ALA A 172 -13.94 7.16 -19.02
N ILE A 173 -13.13 6.23 -18.51
CA ILE A 173 -12.13 6.47 -17.48
C ILE A 173 -10.76 6.47 -18.13
N GLY A 174 -10.38 7.56 -18.62
CA GLY A 174 -9.13 8.25 -18.76
C GLY A 174 -8.06 7.76 -19.67
N CYS A 175 -7.75 6.55 -19.81
CA CYS A 175 -6.63 6.10 -20.63
C CYS A 175 -7.07 5.59 -22.00
N THR A 176 -7.73 6.42 -22.80
CA THR A 176 -7.87 6.16 -24.24
C THR A 176 -6.53 6.42 -24.91
N ALA A 177 -6.13 5.54 -25.83
CA ALA A 177 -4.87 5.68 -26.56
C ALA A 177 -4.72 7.10 -27.13
N PRO A 178 -3.66 7.83 -26.83
CA PRO A 178 -3.49 9.17 -27.34
C PRO A 178 -3.12 9.12 -28.82
N HIS A 179 -3.60 10.07 -29.57
CA HIS A 179 -2.83 10.55 -30.70
C HIS A 179 -1.43 10.94 -30.18
N GLN A 180 -0.40 10.28 -30.75
CA GLN A 180 1.03 10.48 -30.52
C GLN A 180 1.40 11.80 -29.90
N GLU A 181 1.85 11.77 -28.62
CA GLU A 181 2.87 12.72 -28.12
C GLU A 181 3.36 12.19 -26.75
N GLY A 182 4.63 12.13 -26.57
CA GLY A 182 5.58 11.88 -25.49
C GLY A 182 5.17 11.37 -24.09
N PRO A 183 6.12 10.97 -23.24
CA PRO A 183 5.83 10.47 -21.90
C PRO A 183 5.27 11.57 -21.01
N GLY A 184 4.05 11.38 -20.53
CA GLY A 184 3.43 12.25 -19.53
C GLY A 184 2.15 12.96 -20.00
N HIS A 185 1.11 12.25 -20.37
CA HIS A 185 -0.20 12.87 -20.54
C HIS A 185 -1.05 12.68 -19.26
N PHE A 186 -1.39 13.80 -18.65
CA PHE A 186 -2.45 13.89 -17.65
C PHE A 186 -3.78 13.99 -18.40
N SER A 187 -4.72 13.11 -18.12
CA SER A 187 -6.10 13.22 -18.61
C SER A 187 -6.99 13.68 -17.46
N PRO A 188 -7.72 14.81 -17.59
CA PRO A 188 -8.68 15.23 -16.58
C PRO A 188 -9.98 14.42 -16.69
N PHE A 189 -10.55 14.04 -15.56
CA PHE A 189 -11.90 13.46 -15.39
C PHE A 189 -12.87 14.45 -14.80
#